data_a2c393d4796b184f37e672a1cc785e92
#
_entry.id   a2c393d4796b184f37e672a1cc785e92
#
_cell.length_a   1.000
_cell.length_b   1.000
_cell.length_c   1.000
_cell.angle_alpha   90.00
_cell.angle_beta   90.00
_cell.angle_gamma   90.00
#
_symmetry.space_group_name_H-M   'P 1'
#
loop_
_entity.id
_entity.type
_entity.pdbx_description
1 polymer ?
#
loop_
_entity_poly.entity_id
_entity_poly.type
_entity_poly.pdbx_seq_one_letter_code
_entity_poly.pdbx_strand_id
1 'polypeptide(L)'
;MEPGRIVDTTAGPALCVKVCLVGAPQGGTMLNELYHSLDPVAFSAGPITIYWYGLAYMVGALLAGFVMYRTQKRWNIGFTPDDVMTVVIAVVFGLLIGGRLGYVLFYSNGYYFTHPLEIFFGTNGGGISGMSFHGGLAGGLLGGLFACRYLRLSPLTVADASFVGVPLALCLGRCANFVNGELWGKPTDLPWGVVFGGAAGNVPRHPSQLYEALLEGVVLFAILYVLSRRAKPLSQGSYLGIFVLGYGIVRFLIEFVRLPDAQLGYLAGGWLTMGQLLSLPLIALGAALLVYAWKTRRPQHRDWL
;
A
#
# COMPACT_ATOMS: atom_id res chain seq x y z
N MET A 1 -22.24 32.89 44.52
CA MET A 1 -21.50 34.17 44.38
C MET A 1 -20.04 33.90 44.66
N GLU A 2 -19.24 33.80 43.63
CA GLU A 2 -17.81 34.08 43.63
C GLU A 2 -17.33 34.27 42.19
N PRO A 3 -16.49 35.28 41.93
CA PRO A 3 -16.31 35.86 40.61
C PRO A 3 -15.08 35.27 39.87
N GLY A 4 -15.19 35.29 38.58
CA GLY A 4 -14.27 35.18 37.49
C GLY A 4 -12.76 35.28 37.75
N ARG A 5 -12.02 34.33 37.16
CA ARG A 5 -10.60 34.51 36.81
C ARG A 5 -10.49 34.61 35.29
N ILE A 6 -10.12 35.82 34.87
CA ILE A 6 -9.66 36.16 33.53
C ILE A 6 -8.36 35.40 33.31
N VAL A 7 -8.31 34.56 32.27
CA VAL A 7 -7.08 33.91 31.80
C VAL A 7 -6.44 34.81 30.75
N ASP A 8 -5.27 35.31 31.11
CA ASP A 8 -4.38 36.15 30.31
C ASP A 8 -3.85 35.33 29.10
N THR A 9 -4.13 35.84 27.88
CA THR A 9 -3.71 35.23 26.60
C THR A 9 -2.50 35.97 26.03
N THR A 10 -1.31 35.80 26.64
CA THR A 10 -0.05 36.23 26.05
C THR A 10 1.07 35.25 26.40
N ALA A 11 1.16 34.13 25.64
CA ALA A 11 2.39 33.36 25.57
C ALA A 11 2.48 32.71 24.16
N GLY A 12 3.53 33.09 23.44
CA GLY A 12 3.86 32.60 22.11
C GLY A 12 4.16 31.09 22.04
N PRO A 13 4.43 30.54 20.87
CA PRO A 13 4.47 29.09 20.65
C PRO A 13 5.69 28.47 21.29
N ALA A 14 5.54 28.06 22.54
CA ALA A 14 6.48 27.17 23.20
C ALA A 14 6.15 25.74 22.81
N LEU A 15 7.14 25.05 22.28
CA LEU A 15 7.19 23.64 21.93
C LEU A 15 6.78 22.81 23.16
N CYS A 16 5.52 22.44 23.24
CA CYS A 16 5.02 21.61 24.33
C CYS A 16 5.18 20.14 23.96
N VAL A 17 6.38 19.60 24.13
CA VAL A 17 6.60 18.16 24.19
C VAL A 17 5.99 17.67 25.50
N LYS A 18 4.69 17.38 25.51
CA LYS A 18 4.07 16.59 26.56
C LYS A 18 4.45 15.14 26.35
N VAL A 19 5.60 14.75 26.89
CA VAL A 19 5.85 13.35 27.23
C VAL A 19 4.88 13.01 28.37
N CYS A 20 3.69 12.54 28.03
CA CYS A 20 2.86 11.82 28.98
C CYS A 20 3.54 10.47 29.23
N LEU A 21 4.31 10.37 30.29
CA LEU A 21 4.68 9.09 30.92
C LEU A 21 3.37 8.44 31.43
N VAL A 22 2.59 7.86 30.51
CA VAL A 22 1.59 6.88 30.87
C VAL A 22 2.37 5.63 31.22
N GLY A 23 2.21 5.13 32.45
CA GLY A 23 2.92 3.95 32.97
C GLY A 23 2.90 2.84 31.91
N ALA A 24 4.08 2.32 31.58
CA ALA A 24 4.23 1.22 30.65
C ALA A 24 3.35 0.05 31.09
N PRO A 25 2.53 -0.53 30.22
CA PRO A 25 1.78 -1.72 30.57
C PRO A 25 2.79 -2.82 30.94
N GLN A 26 2.62 -3.44 32.06
CA GLN A 26 3.48 -4.52 32.54
C GLN A 26 3.40 -5.68 31.54
N GLY A 27 4.53 -5.96 30.85
CA GLY A 27 4.66 -6.97 29.81
C GLY A 27 5.10 -6.41 28.46
N GLY A 28 6.05 -5.44 28.45
CA GLY A 28 6.61 -4.89 27.21
C GLY A 28 7.32 -5.96 26.40
N THR A 29 6.67 -6.46 25.33
CA THR A 29 7.37 -7.29 24.35
C THR A 29 8.36 -6.41 23.57
N MET A 30 9.46 -6.99 23.12
CA MET A 30 10.46 -6.28 22.29
C MET A 30 9.81 -5.55 21.09
N LEU A 31 8.77 -6.13 20.50
CA LEU A 31 8.05 -5.51 19.39
C LEU A 31 7.24 -4.27 19.82
N ASN A 32 6.64 -4.30 21.01
CA ASN A 32 5.93 -3.15 21.57
C ASN A 32 6.89 -2.00 21.92
N GLU A 33 8.04 -2.30 22.49
CA GLU A 33 9.09 -1.32 22.77
C GLU A 33 9.64 -0.71 21.47
N LEU A 34 9.89 -1.54 20.46
CA LEU A 34 10.29 -1.09 19.14
C LEU A 34 9.25 -0.12 18.54
N TYR A 35 7.96 -0.49 18.57
CA TYR A 35 6.90 0.37 18.04
C TYR A 35 6.91 1.76 18.69
N HIS A 36 7.01 1.83 20.01
CA HIS A 36 7.02 3.10 20.75
C HIS A 36 8.29 3.93 20.57
N SER A 37 9.36 3.35 20.02
CA SER A 37 10.58 4.07 19.66
C SER A 37 10.54 4.67 18.23
N LEU A 38 9.53 4.31 17.42
CA LEU A 38 9.40 4.78 16.05
C LEU A 38 8.69 6.14 15.98
N ASP A 39 9.19 7.02 15.12
CA ASP A 39 8.55 8.28 14.76
C ASP A 39 8.05 8.19 13.31
N PRO A 40 6.76 8.49 13.02
CA PRO A 40 6.25 8.54 11.64
C PRO A 40 6.97 9.55 10.74
N VAL A 41 7.58 10.59 11.33
CA VAL A 41 8.36 11.60 10.61
C VAL A 41 9.78 11.09 10.37
N ALA A 42 10.16 10.96 9.11
CA ALA A 42 11.52 10.58 8.73
C ALA A 42 12.51 11.75 8.85
N PHE A 43 12.06 12.93 8.43
CA PHE A 43 12.89 14.13 8.44
C PHE A 43 12.01 15.38 8.42
N SER A 44 12.41 16.41 9.18
CA SER A 44 11.74 17.72 9.18
C SER A 44 12.78 18.84 9.07
N ALA A 45 12.59 19.75 8.09
CA ALA A 45 13.43 20.92 7.89
C ALA A 45 12.57 22.13 7.56
N GLY A 46 12.39 23.01 8.53
CA GLY A 46 11.53 24.19 8.37
C GLY A 46 10.08 23.79 8.03
N PRO A 47 9.50 24.30 6.92
CA PRO A 47 8.12 24.00 6.55
C PRO A 47 7.96 22.62 5.88
N ILE A 48 9.05 21.91 5.59
CA ILE A 48 9.03 20.62 4.89
C ILE A 48 9.14 19.49 5.91
N THR A 49 8.11 18.63 5.95
CA THR A 49 8.10 17.39 6.75
C THR A 49 7.96 16.20 5.81
N ILE A 50 8.89 15.27 5.89
CA ILE A 50 8.92 14.03 5.10
C ILE A 50 8.57 12.87 6.03
N TYR A 51 7.54 12.13 5.65
CA TYR A 51 7.06 10.96 6.38
C TYR A 51 7.63 9.67 5.79
N TRP A 52 7.87 8.67 6.64
CA TRP A 52 8.29 7.34 6.21
C TRP A 52 7.37 6.74 5.17
N TYR A 53 6.07 7.05 5.26
CA TYR A 53 5.06 6.59 4.32
C TYR A 53 5.36 7.02 2.86
N GLY A 54 5.66 8.30 2.65
CA GLY A 54 6.04 8.81 1.32
C GLY A 54 7.33 8.19 0.79
N LEU A 55 8.35 8.05 1.67
CA LEU A 55 9.61 7.40 1.32
C LEU A 55 9.41 5.92 0.96
N ALA A 56 8.58 5.20 1.71
CA ALA A 56 8.28 3.79 1.44
C ALA A 56 7.67 3.57 0.05
N TYR A 57 6.74 4.43 -0.37
CA TYR A 57 6.18 4.36 -1.72
C TYR A 57 7.21 4.68 -2.81
N MET A 58 8.01 5.73 -2.62
CA MET A 58 9.04 6.11 -3.58
C MET A 58 10.10 5.01 -3.73
N VAL A 59 10.65 4.54 -2.61
CA VAL A 59 11.65 3.45 -2.61
C VAL A 59 11.03 2.16 -3.15
N GLY A 60 9.79 1.87 -2.77
CA GLY A 60 9.04 0.70 -3.27
C GLY A 60 8.89 0.71 -4.80
N ALA A 61 8.51 1.86 -5.38
CA ALA A 61 8.39 2.00 -6.83
C ALA A 61 9.74 1.82 -7.55
N LEU A 62 10.81 2.41 -7.00
CA LEU A 62 12.17 2.25 -7.55
C LEU A 62 12.65 0.81 -7.47
N LEU A 63 12.43 0.13 -6.34
CA LEU A 63 12.78 -1.28 -6.18
C LEU A 63 11.98 -2.18 -7.12
N ALA A 64 10.68 -1.95 -7.26
CA ALA A 64 9.85 -2.70 -8.22
C ALA A 64 10.35 -2.50 -9.64
N GLY A 65 10.66 -1.27 -10.05
CA GLY A 65 11.26 -0.96 -11.36
C GLY A 65 12.62 -1.63 -11.56
N PHE A 66 13.50 -1.60 -10.54
CA PHE A 66 14.79 -2.29 -10.59
C PHE A 66 14.63 -3.80 -10.77
N VAL A 67 13.74 -4.43 -10.00
CA VAL A 67 13.46 -5.86 -10.13
C VAL A 67 12.85 -6.18 -11.49
N MET A 68 11.92 -5.36 -11.99
CA MET A 68 11.36 -5.48 -13.34
C MET A 68 12.46 -5.45 -14.40
N TYR A 69 13.39 -4.47 -14.33
CA TYR A 69 14.52 -4.37 -15.26
C TYR A 69 15.43 -5.59 -15.21
N ARG A 70 15.78 -6.07 -14.00
CA ARG A 70 16.60 -7.28 -13.83
C ARG A 70 15.92 -8.55 -14.34
N THR A 71 14.61 -8.63 -14.15
CA THR A 71 13.78 -9.76 -14.57
C THR A 71 13.67 -9.83 -16.10
N GLN A 72 13.28 -8.74 -16.75
CA GLN A 72 13.18 -8.69 -18.21
C GLN A 72 14.54 -8.95 -18.90
N LYS A 73 15.65 -8.42 -18.31
CA LYS A 73 16.99 -8.69 -18.83
C LYS A 73 17.34 -10.17 -18.78
N ARG A 74 16.97 -10.87 -17.68
CA ARG A 74 17.15 -12.32 -17.55
C ARG A 74 16.31 -13.09 -18.56
N TRP A 75 15.09 -12.64 -18.82
CA TRP A 75 14.19 -13.27 -19.79
C TRP A 75 14.52 -12.93 -21.25
N ASN A 76 15.51 -12.09 -21.51
CA ASN A 76 15.91 -11.55 -22.82
C ASN A 76 14.74 -10.90 -23.57
N ILE A 77 13.90 -10.13 -22.87
CA ILE A 77 12.74 -9.45 -23.49
C ILE A 77 13.15 -8.25 -24.31
N GLY A 78 14.23 -7.55 -23.91
CA GLY A 78 14.75 -6.40 -24.65
C GLY A 78 14.12 -5.06 -24.27
N PHE A 79 13.52 -4.93 -23.06
CA PHE A 79 13.13 -3.62 -22.54
C PHE A 79 14.38 -2.79 -22.23
N THR A 80 14.38 -1.54 -22.66
CA THR A 80 15.42 -0.58 -22.30
C THR A 80 15.23 -0.06 -20.86
N PRO A 81 16.25 0.53 -20.23
CA PRO A 81 16.05 1.24 -18.95
C PRO A 81 14.99 2.33 -19.05
N ASP A 82 14.92 3.04 -20.18
CA ASP A 82 13.95 4.11 -20.43
C ASP A 82 12.52 3.57 -20.56
N ASP A 83 12.33 2.39 -21.19
CA ASP A 83 11.04 1.72 -21.23
C ASP A 83 10.54 1.44 -19.80
N VAL A 84 11.39 0.85 -18.97
CA VAL A 84 11.06 0.52 -17.58
C VAL A 84 10.76 1.78 -16.74
N MET A 85 11.59 2.82 -16.88
CA MET A 85 11.40 4.09 -16.17
C MET A 85 10.08 4.74 -16.60
N THR A 86 9.77 4.75 -17.90
CA THR A 86 8.51 5.30 -18.43
C THR A 86 7.31 4.54 -17.84
N VAL A 87 7.36 3.21 -17.78
CA VAL A 87 6.29 2.41 -17.16
C VAL A 87 6.14 2.75 -15.67
N VAL A 88 7.24 2.80 -14.92
CA VAL A 88 7.20 3.13 -13.47
C VAL A 88 6.62 4.52 -13.25
N ILE A 89 7.09 5.52 -13.99
CA ILE A 89 6.61 6.90 -13.89
C ILE A 89 5.12 6.96 -14.24
N ALA A 90 4.69 6.36 -15.34
CA ALA A 90 3.29 6.37 -15.75
C ALA A 90 2.36 5.69 -14.74
N VAL A 91 2.80 4.58 -14.13
CA VAL A 91 2.06 3.90 -13.07
C VAL A 91 1.97 4.77 -11.82
N VAL A 92 3.08 5.37 -11.36
CA VAL A 92 3.11 6.22 -10.17
C VAL A 92 2.24 7.45 -10.35
N PHE A 93 2.37 8.17 -11.47
CA PHE A 93 1.49 9.31 -11.77
C PHE A 93 0.04 8.89 -11.91
N GLY A 94 -0.21 7.75 -12.56
CA GLY A 94 -1.55 7.17 -12.65
C GLY A 94 -2.16 6.89 -11.27
N LEU A 95 -1.39 6.28 -10.36
CA LEU A 95 -1.80 6.02 -8.95
C LEU A 95 -2.15 7.33 -8.22
N LEU A 96 -1.31 8.37 -8.34
CA LEU A 96 -1.52 9.65 -7.66
C LEU A 96 -2.74 10.38 -8.21
N ILE A 97 -2.80 10.55 -9.54
CA ILE A 97 -3.90 11.25 -10.21
C ILE A 97 -5.22 10.49 -9.99
N GLY A 98 -5.21 9.19 -10.23
CA GLY A 98 -6.40 8.36 -10.07
C GLY A 98 -6.88 8.31 -8.62
N GLY A 99 -5.96 8.22 -7.65
CA GLY A 99 -6.29 8.26 -6.22
C GLY A 99 -6.95 9.58 -5.84
N ARG A 100 -6.41 10.69 -6.32
CA ARG A 100 -6.98 12.02 -6.05
C ARG A 100 -8.32 12.23 -6.74
N LEU A 101 -8.42 11.93 -8.03
CA LEU A 101 -9.68 12.04 -8.77
C LEU A 101 -10.77 11.12 -8.22
N GLY A 102 -10.41 9.89 -7.85
CA GLY A 102 -11.35 8.98 -7.21
C GLY A 102 -11.87 9.50 -5.87
N TYR A 103 -11.02 10.16 -5.07
CA TYR A 103 -11.46 10.81 -3.85
C TYR A 103 -12.41 11.99 -4.14
N VAL A 104 -12.03 12.86 -5.07
CA VAL A 104 -12.83 14.02 -5.49
C VAL A 104 -14.22 13.60 -5.98
N LEU A 105 -14.30 12.54 -6.78
CA LEU A 105 -15.56 12.11 -7.40
C LEU A 105 -16.50 11.39 -6.42
N PHE A 106 -15.94 10.54 -5.51
CA PHE A 106 -16.76 9.62 -4.72
C PHE A 106 -16.85 9.97 -3.22
N TYR A 107 -15.93 10.78 -2.68
CA TYR A 107 -15.85 11.02 -1.23
C TYR A 107 -16.01 12.48 -0.82
N SER A 108 -16.05 13.42 -1.77
CA SER A 108 -16.09 14.87 -1.48
C SER A 108 -17.50 15.49 -1.45
N ASN A 109 -18.55 14.70 -1.68
CA ASN A 109 -19.93 15.19 -1.76
C ASN A 109 -20.09 16.45 -2.66
N GLY A 110 -19.33 16.53 -3.74
CA GLY A 110 -19.41 17.63 -4.69
C GLY A 110 -18.63 18.90 -4.33
N TYR A 111 -17.96 18.95 -3.17
CA TYR A 111 -17.23 20.12 -2.70
C TYR A 111 -16.25 20.69 -3.74
N TYR A 112 -15.46 19.83 -4.37
CA TYR A 112 -14.43 20.24 -5.34
C TYR A 112 -14.98 20.75 -6.68
N PHE A 113 -16.26 20.52 -6.99
CA PHE A 113 -16.86 21.11 -8.19
C PHE A 113 -17.02 22.64 -8.06
N THR A 114 -17.13 23.13 -6.82
CA THR A 114 -17.16 24.57 -6.53
C THR A 114 -15.78 25.15 -6.17
N HIS A 115 -14.80 24.28 -5.84
CA HIS A 115 -13.44 24.64 -5.46
C HIS A 115 -12.37 23.87 -6.27
N PRO A 116 -12.33 24.00 -7.62
CA PRO A 116 -11.50 23.14 -8.46
C PRO A 116 -10.00 23.28 -8.23
N LEU A 117 -9.51 24.44 -7.80
CA LEU A 117 -8.09 24.65 -7.51
C LEU A 117 -7.62 23.85 -6.30
N GLU A 118 -8.49 23.57 -5.34
CA GLU A 118 -8.16 22.82 -4.14
C GLU A 118 -7.99 21.30 -4.41
N ILE A 119 -8.36 20.83 -5.61
CA ILE A 119 -8.05 19.47 -6.05
C ILE A 119 -6.54 19.24 -6.03
N PHE A 120 -5.76 20.23 -6.44
CA PHE A 120 -4.31 20.12 -6.61
C PHE A 120 -3.50 20.77 -5.48
N PHE A 121 -4.03 21.81 -4.86
CA PHE A 121 -3.30 22.59 -3.86
C PHE A 121 -3.74 22.32 -2.41
N GLY A 122 -4.78 21.51 -2.23
CA GLY A 122 -5.37 21.24 -0.92
C GLY A 122 -6.18 22.39 -0.36
N THR A 123 -6.92 22.13 0.73
CA THR A 123 -7.70 23.13 1.44
C THR A 123 -6.78 23.97 2.34
N ASN A 124 -6.89 25.28 2.28
CA ASN A 124 -6.18 26.24 3.17
C ASN A 124 -4.65 26.06 3.24
N GLY A 125 -4.01 25.63 2.13
CA GLY A 125 -2.54 25.45 2.11
C GLY A 125 -2.04 24.21 2.87
N GLY A 126 -2.91 23.33 3.33
CA GLY A 126 -2.58 22.13 4.13
C GLY A 126 -2.05 20.94 3.33
N GLY A 127 -1.76 21.10 2.02
CA GLY A 127 -1.31 20.00 1.16
C GLY A 127 -2.45 19.13 0.63
N ILE A 128 -2.12 18.17 -0.24
CA ILE A 128 -3.09 17.26 -0.85
C ILE A 128 -3.45 16.18 0.17
N SER A 129 -4.66 16.21 0.70
CA SER A 129 -5.22 15.19 1.60
C SER A 129 -6.43 14.51 0.97
N GLY A 130 -6.63 13.23 1.28
CA GLY A 130 -7.71 12.42 0.72
C GLY A 130 -7.34 11.76 -0.61
N MET A 131 -7.19 10.45 -0.54
CA MET A 131 -6.86 9.58 -1.67
C MET A 131 -7.79 8.37 -1.67
N SER A 132 -8.31 8.00 -2.84
CA SER A 132 -9.09 6.80 -3.02
C SER A 132 -8.21 5.63 -3.43
N PHE A 133 -8.24 4.54 -2.69
CA PHE A 133 -7.52 3.31 -3.06
C PHE A 133 -7.95 2.78 -4.43
N HIS A 134 -9.26 2.68 -4.66
CA HIS A 134 -9.80 2.17 -5.93
C HIS A 134 -9.48 3.10 -7.10
N GLY A 135 -9.55 4.42 -6.87
CA GLY A 135 -9.13 5.41 -7.85
C GLY A 135 -7.64 5.29 -8.20
N GLY A 136 -6.79 5.10 -7.18
CA GLY A 136 -5.36 4.87 -7.37
C GLY A 136 -5.08 3.59 -8.17
N LEU A 137 -5.72 2.48 -7.81
CA LEU A 137 -5.56 1.22 -8.53
C LEU A 137 -5.96 1.35 -10.01
N ALA A 138 -7.13 1.93 -10.27
CA ALA A 138 -7.59 2.17 -11.65
C ALA A 138 -6.64 3.09 -12.43
N GLY A 139 -6.20 4.19 -11.81
CA GLY A 139 -5.26 5.13 -12.41
C GLY A 139 -3.90 4.49 -12.70
N GLY A 140 -3.37 3.68 -11.77
CA GLY A 140 -2.11 2.94 -11.99
C GLY A 140 -2.20 1.94 -13.14
N LEU A 141 -3.31 1.20 -13.23
CA LEU A 141 -3.57 0.29 -14.36
C LEU A 141 -3.65 1.06 -15.69
N LEU A 142 -4.40 2.16 -15.74
CA LEU A 142 -4.52 2.99 -16.93
C LEU A 142 -3.17 3.62 -17.32
N GLY A 143 -2.39 4.10 -16.35
CA GLY A 143 -1.04 4.64 -16.58
C GLY A 143 -0.11 3.57 -17.15
N GLY A 144 -0.12 2.36 -16.58
CA GLY A 144 0.65 1.23 -17.10
C GLY A 144 0.24 0.82 -18.53
N LEU A 145 -1.06 0.73 -18.82
CA LEU A 145 -1.58 0.44 -20.14
C LEU A 145 -1.23 1.55 -21.15
N PHE A 146 -1.32 2.82 -20.74
CA PHE A 146 -0.91 3.95 -21.56
C PHE A 146 0.57 3.86 -21.93
N ALA A 147 1.46 3.60 -20.94
CA ALA A 147 2.88 3.41 -21.19
C ALA A 147 3.15 2.24 -22.15
N CYS A 148 2.49 1.08 -21.94
CA CYS A 148 2.59 -0.05 -22.84
C CYS A 148 2.16 0.30 -24.27
N ARG A 149 1.06 1.04 -24.42
CA ARG A 149 0.56 1.47 -25.74
C ARG A 149 1.51 2.45 -26.44
N TYR A 150 2.03 3.40 -25.66
CA TYR A 150 2.98 4.42 -26.15
C TYR A 150 4.29 3.79 -26.64
N LEU A 151 4.85 2.88 -25.83
CA LEU A 151 6.12 2.19 -26.11
C LEU A 151 5.95 0.94 -27.00
N ARG A 152 4.72 0.58 -27.37
CA ARG A 152 4.37 -0.65 -28.10
C ARG A 152 4.86 -1.93 -27.40
N LEU A 153 4.77 -1.96 -26.07
CA LEU A 153 5.17 -3.10 -25.26
C LEU A 153 3.99 -4.02 -24.96
N SER A 154 4.24 -5.33 -24.86
CA SER A 154 3.24 -6.31 -24.44
C SER A 154 2.76 -6.06 -23.01
N PRO A 155 1.47 -5.73 -22.76
CA PRO A 155 0.99 -5.40 -21.43
C PRO A 155 1.12 -6.56 -20.42
N LEU A 156 0.86 -7.80 -20.85
CA LEU A 156 1.00 -8.96 -20.00
C LEU A 156 2.45 -9.26 -19.63
N THR A 157 3.40 -9.06 -20.57
CA THR A 157 4.83 -9.22 -20.26
C THR A 157 5.32 -8.12 -19.32
N VAL A 158 4.90 -6.87 -19.53
CA VAL A 158 5.19 -5.75 -18.62
C VAL A 158 4.63 -6.03 -17.24
N ALA A 159 3.36 -6.46 -17.15
CA ALA A 159 2.75 -6.83 -15.89
C ALA A 159 3.51 -7.98 -15.21
N ASP A 160 3.76 -9.08 -15.91
CA ASP A 160 4.50 -10.23 -15.35
C ASP A 160 5.87 -9.82 -14.80
N ALA A 161 6.65 -9.04 -15.55
CA ALA A 161 7.96 -8.58 -15.11
C ALA A 161 7.88 -7.61 -13.91
N SER A 162 6.86 -6.73 -13.89
CA SER A 162 6.63 -5.76 -12.81
C SER A 162 6.19 -6.46 -11.51
N PHE A 163 5.26 -7.42 -11.63
CA PHE A 163 4.70 -8.08 -10.45
C PHE A 163 5.68 -9.04 -9.76
N VAL A 164 6.84 -9.33 -10.34
CA VAL A 164 7.95 -9.94 -9.58
C VAL A 164 8.46 -8.99 -8.50
N GLY A 165 8.49 -7.68 -8.74
CA GLY A 165 9.01 -6.67 -7.81
C GLY A 165 7.96 -5.98 -6.94
N VAL A 166 6.71 -5.89 -7.39
CA VAL A 166 5.60 -5.21 -6.69
C VAL A 166 5.42 -5.65 -5.23
N PRO A 167 5.59 -6.93 -4.85
CA PRO A 167 5.49 -7.34 -3.46
C PRO A 167 6.46 -6.59 -2.52
N LEU A 168 7.65 -6.20 -2.99
CA LEU A 168 8.58 -5.40 -2.17
C LEU A 168 8.01 -4.01 -1.86
N ALA A 169 7.33 -3.39 -2.82
CA ALA A 169 6.66 -2.11 -2.60
C ALA A 169 5.52 -2.26 -1.58
N LEU A 170 4.74 -3.35 -1.65
CA LEU A 170 3.71 -3.67 -0.66
C LEU A 170 4.33 -3.87 0.73
N CYS A 171 5.42 -4.63 0.83
CA CYS A 171 6.14 -4.84 2.08
C CYS A 171 6.50 -3.50 2.76
N LEU A 172 7.13 -2.60 2.02
CA LEU A 172 7.52 -1.28 2.52
C LEU A 172 6.31 -0.43 2.93
N GLY A 173 5.24 -0.45 2.12
CA GLY A 173 3.99 0.23 2.46
C GLY A 173 3.37 -0.29 3.75
N ARG A 174 3.36 -1.62 3.99
CA ARG A 174 2.85 -2.22 5.23
C ARG A 174 3.74 -1.91 6.44
N CYS A 175 5.06 -1.90 6.27
CA CYS A 175 5.96 -1.42 7.32
C CYS A 175 5.69 0.05 7.67
N ALA A 176 5.43 0.90 6.67
CA ALA A 176 5.07 2.29 6.91
C ALA A 176 3.70 2.43 7.63
N ASN A 177 2.70 1.60 7.30
CA ASN A 177 1.45 1.55 8.05
C ASN A 177 1.68 1.15 9.53
N PHE A 178 2.62 0.24 9.80
CA PHE A 178 2.99 -0.11 11.17
C PHE A 178 3.62 1.08 11.90
N VAL A 179 4.58 1.79 11.29
CA VAL A 179 5.20 2.99 11.85
C VAL A 179 4.17 4.09 12.13
N ASN A 180 3.19 4.26 11.23
CA ASN A 180 2.10 5.24 11.42
C ASN A 180 1.06 4.79 12.48
N GLY A 181 1.10 3.56 12.97
CA GLY A 181 0.11 3.05 13.92
C GLY A 181 -1.29 2.96 13.35
N GLU A 182 -1.43 2.59 12.08
CA GLU A 182 -2.73 2.45 11.39
C GLU A 182 -2.96 1.03 10.90
N LEU A 183 -4.22 0.67 10.61
CA LEU A 183 -4.62 -0.65 10.07
C LEU A 183 -4.27 -1.82 10.99
N TRP A 184 -4.32 -1.62 12.29
CA TRP A 184 -4.05 -2.65 13.31
C TRP A 184 -5.08 -3.77 13.31
N GLY A 185 -4.72 -4.88 13.96
CA GLY A 185 -5.58 -6.04 14.11
C GLY A 185 -6.51 -6.00 15.32
N LYS A 186 -7.23 -7.08 15.52
CA LYS A 186 -8.09 -7.35 16.68
C LYS A 186 -7.24 -7.40 17.95
N PRO A 187 -7.85 -7.22 19.15
CA PRO A 187 -7.19 -7.48 20.43
C PRO A 187 -6.62 -8.91 20.47
N THR A 188 -5.48 -9.08 21.14
CA THR A 188 -4.80 -10.38 21.24
C THR A 188 -4.03 -10.50 22.55
N ASP A 189 -3.95 -11.72 23.08
CA ASP A 189 -3.13 -12.07 24.23
C ASP A 189 -1.78 -12.69 23.81
N LEU A 190 -1.47 -12.70 22.51
CA LEU A 190 -0.22 -13.25 22.00
C LEU A 190 0.99 -12.41 22.46
N PRO A 191 2.14 -13.06 22.71
CA PRO A 191 3.31 -12.39 23.28
C PRO A 191 3.93 -11.28 22.40
N TRP A 192 3.55 -11.21 21.13
CA TRP A 192 3.98 -10.15 20.20
C TRP A 192 2.90 -9.10 19.91
N GLY A 193 1.81 -9.07 20.70
CA GLY A 193 0.79 -8.02 20.63
C GLY A 193 1.40 -6.64 20.87
N VAL A 194 0.90 -5.64 20.13
CA VAL A 194 1.37 -4.25 20.19
C VAL A 194 0.25 -3.35 20.68
N VAL A 195 0.55 -2.47 21.61
CA VAL A 195 -0.34 -1.42 22.09
C VAL A 195 -0.11 -0.17 21.24
N PHE A 196 -0.99 0.07 20.27
CA PHE A 196 -0.84 1.20 19.34
C PHE A 196 -1.25 2.55 19.96
N GLY A 197 -2.08 2.54 21.00
CA GLY A 197 -2.58 3.78 21.61
C GLY A 197 -3.59 4.53 20.73
N GLY A 198 -3.88 5.79 21.08
CA GLY A 198 -4.77 6.65 20.29
C GLY A 198 -6.12 5.99 20.00
N ALA A 199 -6.52 5.98 18.72
CA ALA A 199 -7.77 5.36 18.26
C ALA A 199 -7.81 3.83 18.42
N ALA A 200 -6.65 3.16 18.54
CA ALA A 200 -6.55 1.73 18.78
C ALA A 200 -6.87 1.35 20.25
N GLY A 201 -6.80 2.33 21.17
CA GLY A 201 -6.93 2.10 22.61
C GLY A 201 -5.67 1.47 23.21
N ASN A 202 -5.74 1.20 24.52
CA ASN A 202 -4.60 0.73 25.32
C ASN A 202 -4.63 -0.81 25.53
N VAL A 203 -5.07 -1.55 24.52
CA VAL A 203 -5.07 -3.01 24.54
C VAL A 203 -4.08 -3.57 23.51
N PRO A 204 -3.37 -4.68 23.82
CA PRO A 204 -2.51 -5.33 22.83
C PRO A 204 -3.32 -5.81 21.64
N ARG A 205 -2.81 -5.58 20.42
CA ARG A 205 -3.46 -5.95 19.16
C ARG A 205 -2.50 -6.71 18.26
N HIS A 206 -3.06 -7.52 17.38
CA HIS A 206 -2.28 -8.13 16.31
C HIS A 206 -1.62 -7.04 15.45
N PRO A 207 -0.30 -7.06 15.23
CA PRO A 207 0.38 -6.19 14.27
C PRO A 207 0.11 -6.71 12.84
N SER A 208 -1.16 -6.62 12.40
CA SER A 208 -1.61 -7.17 11.10
C SER A 208 -0.83 -6.60 9.92
N GLN A 209 -0.35 -5.36 10.03
CA GLN A 209 0.51 -4.73 9.03
C GLN A 209 1.80 -5.55 8.80
N LEU A 210 2.42 -6.08 9.87
CA LEU A 210 3.63 -6.89 9.75
C LEU A 210 3.33 -8.29 9.20
N TYR A 211 2.14 -8.85 9.47
CA TYR A 211 1.72 -10.10 8.83
C TYR A 211 1.51 -9.91 7.33
N GLU A 212 0.87 -8.78 6.94
CA GLU A 212 0.71 -8.39 5.55
C GLU A 212 2.08 -8.15 4.89
N ALA A 213 3.00 -7.42 5.54
CA ALA A 213 4.36 -7.20 5.04
C ALA A 213 5.10 -8.52 4.78
N LEU A 214 4.98 -9.48 5.69
CA LEU A 214 5.61 -10.79 5.56
C LEU A 214 4.97 -11.61 4.43
N LEU A 215 3.65 -11.77 4.44
CA LEU A 215 2.96 -12.70 3.54
C LEU A 215 2.70 -12.10 2.15
N GLU A 216 2.13 -10.88 2.08
CA GLU A 216 1.89 -10.18 0.80
C GLU A 216 3.18 -9.62 0.20
N GLY A 217 4.16 -9.27 1.04
CA GLY A 217 5.45 -8.72 0.64
C GLY A 217 6.52 -9.80 0.46
N VAL A 218 7.15 -10.23 1.57
CA VAL A 218 8.35 -11.07 1.53
C VAL A 218 8.09 -12.44 0.90
N VAL A 219 7.03 -13.15 1.33
CA VAL A 219 6.73 -14.51 0.86
C VAL A 219 6.35 -14.51 -0.62
N LEU A 220 5.44 -13.62 -1.03
CA LEU A 220 5.08 -13.52 -2.46
C LEU A 220 6.26 -13.08 -3.32
N PHE A 221 7.08 -12.15 -2.85
CA PHE A 221 8.32 -11.78 -3.56
C PHE A 221 9.23 -12.99 -3.74
N ALA A 222 9.48 -13.75 -2.66
CA ALA A 222 10.37 -14.91 -2.72
C ALA A 222 9.86 -15.96 -3.73
N ILE A 223 8.56 -16.27 -3.72
CA ILE A 223 7.94 -17.20 -4.67
C ILE A 223 8.13 -16.71 -6.11
N LEU A 224 7.74 -15.46 -6.40
CA LEU A 224 7.80 -14.88 -7.74
C LEU A 224 9.25 -14.73 -8.23
N TYR A 225 10.15 -14.31 -7.34
CA TYR A 225 11.57 -14.18 -7.65
C TYR A 225 12.21 -15.53 -7.98
N VAL A 226 11.99 -16.56 -7.17
CA VAL A 226 12.49 -17.92 -7.45
C VAL A 226 11.95 -18.45 -8.78
N LEU A 227 10.65 -18.28 -9.03
CA LEU A 227 10.04 -18.69 -10.30
C LEU A 227 10.61 -17.90 -11.48
N SER A 228 10.90 -16.60 -11.33
CA SER A 228 11.47 -15.75 -12.37
C SER A 228 12.90 -16.15 -12.75
N ARG A 229 13.58 -16.90 -11.87
CA ARG A 229 14.96 -17.37 -12.10
C ARG A 229 15.05 -18.69 -12.90
N ARG A 230 13.93 -19.27 -13.29
CA ARG A 230 13.90 -20.49 -14.12
C ARG A 230 14.62 -20.22 -15.46
N ALA A 231 15.22 -21.24 -16.03
CA ALA A 231 15.92 -21.16 -17.33
C ALA A 231 14.99 -20.67 -18.45
N LYS A 232 13.71 -21.07 -18.40
CA LYS A 232 12.65 -20.54 -19.28
C LYS A 232 11.61 -19.87 -18.40
N PRO A 233 11.23 -18.61 -18.67
CA PRO A 233 10.16 -17.94 -17.95
C PRO A 233 8.83 -18.67 -18.15
N LEU A 234 7.92 -18.51 -17.19
CA LEU A 234 6.55 -19.00 -17.34
C LEU A 234 5.83 -18.21 -18.47
N SER A 235 4.73 -18.78 -18.96
CA SER A 235 3.88 -18.15 -19.98
C SER A 235 3.32 -16.79 -19.52
N GLN A 236 2.99 -15.91 -20.46
CA GLN A 236 2.39 -14.62 -20.20
C GLN A 236 1.13 -14.73 -19.31
N GLY A 237 1.02 -13.82 -18.32
CA GLY A 237 -0.05 -13.81 -17.33
C GLY A 237 0.20 -14.70 -16.11
N SER A 238 1.29 -15.52 -16.11
CA SER A 238 1.55 -16.43 -15.00
C SER A 238 2.01 -15.70 -13.73
N TYR A 239 2.96 -14.79 -13.82
CA TYR A 239 3.49 -14.09 -12.64
C TYR A 239 2.44 -13.14 -12.06
N LEU A 240 1.73 -12.43 -12.91
CA LEU A 240 0.57 -11.63 -12.52
C LEU A 240 -0.50 -12.51 -11.86
N GLY A 241 -0.83 -13.66 -12.47
CA GLY A 241 -1.82 -14.59 -11.93
C GLY A 241 -1.42 -15.16 -10.56
N ILE A 242 -0.14 -15.55 -10.38
CA ILE A 242 0.39 -16.02 -9.08
C ILE A 242 0.30 -14.92 -8.03
N PHE A 243 0.68 -13.68 -8.40
CA PHE A 243 0.59 -12.55 -7.48
C PHE A 243 -0.86 -12.27 -7.07
N VAL A 244 -1.77 -12.11 -8.02
CA VAL A 244 -3.18 -11.76 -7.75
C VAL A 244 -3.87 -12.85 -6.94
N LEU A 245 -3.63 -14.13 -7.28
CA LEU A 245 -4.15 -15.27 -6.53
C LEU A 245 -3.59 -15.31 -5.10
N GLY A 246 -2.26 -15.25 -4.97
CA GLY A 246 -1.58 -15.31 -3.68
C GLY A 246 -1.96 -14.15 -2.77
N TYR A 247 -1.98 -12.92 -3.32
CA TYR A 247 -2.43 -11.73 -2.60
C TYR A 247 -3.89 -11.88 -2.13
N GLY A 248 -4.79 -12.30 -3.02
CA GLY A 248 -6.20 -12.50 -2.67
C GLY A 248 -6.39 -13.54 -1.55
N ILE A 249 -5.65 -14.65 -1.59
CA ILE A 249 -5.69 -15.68 -0.53
C ILE A 249 -5.15 -15.12 0.79
N VAL A 250 -3.98 -14.49 0.78
CA VAL A 250 -3.36 -13.92 1.99
C VAL A 250 -4.28 -12.86 2.58
N ARG A 251 -4.80 -11.96 1.76
CA ARG A 251 -5.70 -10.89 2.19
C ARG A 251 -6.97 -11.44 2.82
N PHE A 252 -7.55 -12.48 2.24
CA PHE A 252 -8.72 -13.17 2.81
C PHE A 252 -8.42 -13.76 4.20
N LEU A 253 -7.25 -14.39 4.35
CA LEU A 253 -6.85 -15.01 5.62
C LEU A 253 -6.51 -13.97 6.70
N ILE A 254 -5.81 -12.90 6.36
CA ILE A 254 -5.43 -11.87 7.34
C ILE A 254 -6.65 -11.13 7.90
N GLU A 255 -7.74 -11.01 7.14
CA GLU A 255 -8.98 -10.40 7.64
C GLU A 255 -9.57 -11.08 8.89
N PHE A 256 -9.25 -12.34 9.16
CA PHE A 256 -9.66 -12.99 10.41
C PHE A 256 -9.01 -12.38 11.65
N VAL A 257 -7.81 -11.84 11.52
CA VAL A 257 -7.07 -11.19 12.62
C VAL A 257 -7.05 -9.67 12.53
N ARG A 258 -7.40 -9.10 11.38
CA ARG A 258 -7.51 -7.67 11.18
C ARG A 258 -8.81 -7.13 11.77
N LEU A 259 -8.79 -5.90 12.29
CA LEU A 259 -10.02 -5.22 12.69
C LEU A 259 -10.74 -4.74 11.41
N PRO A 260 -12.05 -5.05 11.26
CA PRO A 260 -12.84 -4.51 10.16
C PRO A 260 -12.85 -2.99 10.15
N ASP A 261 -12.98 -2.39 8.97
CA ASP A 261 -13.10 -0.95 8.82
C ASP A 261 -14.31 -0.45 9.62
N ALA A 262 -14.11 0.56 10.47
CA ALA A 262 -15.12 1.04 11.43
C ALA A 262 -16.44 1.47 10.77
N GLN A 263 -16.38 1.88 9.49
CA GLN A 263 -17.55 2.34 8.74
C GLN A 263 -18.46 1.20 8.25
N LEU A 264 -17.90 0.01 8.02
CA LEU A 264 -18.62 -1.13 7.40
C LEU A 264 -18.86 -2.28 8.37
N GLY A 265 -17.97 -2.47 9.34
CA GLY A 265 -18.05 -3.56 10.30
C GLY A 265 -18.06 -4.95 9.63
N TYR A 266 -18.83 -5.87 10.20
CA TYR A 266 -19.07 -7.19 9.60
C TYR A 266 -20.32 -7.15 8.73
N LEU A 267 -20.20 -7.64 7.50
CA LEU A 267 -21.30 -7.67 6.52
C LEU A 267 -22.31 -8.79 6.80
N ALA A 268 -21.84 -9.96 7.24
CA ALA A 268 -22.69 -11.10 7.55
C ALA A 268 -22.03 -12.03 8.58
N GLY A 269 -22.88 -12.72 9.37
CA GLY A 269 -22.47 -13.81 10.27
C GLY A 269 -21.46 -13.44 11.35
N GLY A 270 -21.19 -12.15 11.60
CA GLY A 270 -20.20 -11.70 12.57
C GLY A 270 -18.74 -12.01 12.21
N TRP A 271 -18.47 -12.50 10.98
CA TRP A 271 -17.11 -12.84 10.53
C TRP A 271 -16.77 -12.31 9.15
N LEU A 272 -17.72 -12.17 8.22
CA LEU A 272 -17.47 -11.72 6.86
C LEU A 272 -17.24 -10.21 6.81
N THR A 273 -16.07 -9.81 6.32
CA THR A 273 -15.69 -8.40 6.14
C THR A 273 -15.72 -7.99 4.68
N MET A 274 -15.73 -6.68 4.42
CA MET A 274 -15.58 -6.16 3.05
C MET A 274 -14.25 -6.59 2.42
N GLY A 275 -13.17 -6.65 3.22
CA GLY A 275 -11.86 -7.12 2.74
C GLY A 275 -11.91 -8.57 2.25
N GLN A 276 -12.62 -9.46 2.96
CA GLN A 276 -12.83 -10.84 2.50
C GLN A 276 -13.68 -10.90 1.22
N LEU A 277 -14.76 -10.13 1.17
CA LEU A 277 -15.63 -10.09 -0.01
C LEU A 277 -14.88 -9.62 -1.26
N LEU A 278 -14.07 -8.57 -1.14
CA LEU A 278 -13.25 -8.06 -2.24
C LEU A 278 -12.06 -8.98 -2.60
N SER A 279 -11.65 -9.86 -1.71
CA SER A 279 -10.60 -10.84 -1.99
C SER A 279 -11.07 -11.99 -2.90
N LEU A 280 -12.37 -12.34 -2.85
CA LEU A 280 -12.91 -13.43 -3.68
C LEU A 280 -12.77 -13.17 -5.20
N PRO A 281 -13.18 -11.99 -5.73
CA PRO A 281 -12.92 -11.68 -7.14
C PRO A 281 -11.45 -11.67 -7.52
N LEU A 282 -10.53 -11.26 -6.61
CA LEU A 282 -9.09 -11.34 -6.87
C LEU A 282 -8.62 -12.79 -6.98
N ILE A 283 -9.07 -13.68 -6.08
CA ILE A 283 -8.77 -15.11 -6.14
C ILE A 283 -9.27 -15.70 -7.46
N ALA A 284 -10.51 -15.38 -7.86
CA ALA A 284 -11.09 -15.86 -9.10
C ALA A 284 -10.32 -15.33 -10.34
N LEU A 285 -9.95 -14.03 -10.33
CA LEU A 285 -9.17 -13.41 -11.40
C LEU A 285 -7.77 -14.04 -11.50
N GLY A 286 -7.08 -14.22 -10.38
CA GLY A 286 -5.75 -14.85 -10.36
C GLY A 286 -5.80 -16.28 -10.89
N ALA A 287 -6.79 -17.06 -10.47
CA ALA A 287 -7.01 -18.42 -10.99
C ALA A 287 -7.31 -18.40 -12.50
N ALA A 288 -8.16 -17.48 -12.97
CA ALA A 288 -8.49 -17.34 -14.39
C ALA A 288 -7.26 -16.97 -15.22
N LEU A 289 -6.40 -16.08 -14.73
CA LEU A 289 -5.14 -15.72 -15.39
C LEU A 289 -4.20 -16.92 -15.49
N LEU A 290 -4.10 -17.74 -14.45
CA LEU A 290 -3.28 -18.95 -14.48
C LEU A 290 -3.82 -19.99 -15.46
N VAL A 291 -5.13 -20.18 -15.51
CA VAL A 291 -5.79 -21.05 -16.52
C VAL A 291 -5.55 -20.53 -17.93
N TYR A 292 -5.67 -19.21 -18.13
CA TYR A 292 -5.36 -18.58 -19.41
C TYR A 292 -3.90 -18.83 -19.82
N ALA A 293 -2.94 -18.57 -18.94
CA ALA A 293 -1.53 -18.77 -19.18
C ALA A 293 -1.20 -20.23 -19.50
N TRP A 294 -1.82 -21.18 -18.78
CA TRP A 294 -1.66 -22.61 -19.01
C TRP A 294 -2.24 -23.08 -20.37
N LYS A 295 -3.40 -22.54 -20.76
CA LYS A 295 -4.04 -22.89 -22.04
C LYS A 295 -3.31 -22.28 -23.23
N THR A 296 -2.95 -21.00 -23.17
CA THR A 296 -2.37 -20.27 -24.30
C THR A 296 -0.89 -20.54 -24.50
N ARG A 297 -0.16 -20.81 -23.40
CA ARG A 297 1.29 -21.05 -23.38
C ARG A 297 2.10 -20.02 -24.18
N ARG A 298 1.60 -18.76 -24.24
CA ARG A 298 2.29 -17.68 -24.95
C ARG A 298 3.60 -17.35 -24.27
N PRO A 299 4.74 -17.29 -24.99
CA PRO A 299 6.01 -16.92 -24.40
C PRO A 299 6.01 -15.43 -24.03
N GLN A 300 6.88 -15.05 -23.10
CA GLN A 300 7.15 -13.65 -22.80
C GLN A 300 7.80 -12.99 -24.03
N HIS A 301 7.32 -11.84 -24.46
CA HIS A 301 7.85 -11.09 -25.61
C HIS A 301 7.71 -9.58 -25.39
N ARG A 302 8.47 -8.80 -26.18
CA ARG A 302 8.52 -7.35 -26.02
C ARG A 302 7.29 -6.65 -26.58
N ASP A 303 6.92 -6.97 -27.79
CA ASP A 303 6.05 -6.13 -28.59
C ASP A 303 4.56 -6.31 -28.29
N TRP A 304 3.83 -5.23 -28.45
CA TRP A 304 2.37 -5.24 -28.44
C TRP A 304 1.88 -5.87 -29.76
N LEU A 305 1.20 -6.99 -29.68
CA LEU A 305 0.55 -7.68 -30.82
C LEU A 305 -0.79 -7.04 -31.17
#